data_1d5d41c2db8bc0397952de108d24f95e
#
_entry.id   1d5d41c2db8bc0397952de108d24f95e
#
_cell.length_a   1.000
_cell.length_b   1.000
_cell.length_c   1.000
_cell.angle_alpha   90.00
_cell.angle_beta   90.00
_cell.angle_gamma   90.00
#
_symmetry.space_group_name_H-M   'P 1'
#
loop_
_entity.id
_entity.type
_entity.pdbx_description
1 polymer ?
#
loop_
_entity_poly.entity_id
_entity_poly.type
_entity_poly.pdbx_seq_one_letter_code
_entity_poly.pdbx_strand_id
1 'polypeptide(L)'
;MAKAKKHSKTKRRKGLKRWKQLNFFGKVWRVIWVGVLALFGFTIIQVLFCSLFNPPVTPLMVQRFFQQVSDSDRSINFERDYVSIDDISPNLINAVAISEDGGLYMYHHGFAYKNLKKAYINARAGKERGGGSTISQQTAKNCFLPHTRSVWRKAAEAYYTVLIETVWGKKRIMECYLNIIEFGDGIYGCEAASQHYFHHSAKDLSKREAALLASCLPTPLRSNPAHPSRYLSGRASTIQHRMGYYGKIDFDKKREELNPKYLKMVDEDNLFTFLSWMIEYNREHPSKKK
;
A
#
# COMPACT_ATOMS: atom_id res chain seq x y z
N MET A 1 34.11 -3.44 33.77
CA MET A 1 34.32 -3.33 32.29
C MET A 1 35.23 -4.42 31.69
N ALA A 2 36.25 -4.95 32.35
CA ALA A 2 37.16 -5.98 31.81
C ALA A 2 36.53 -7.37 31.54
N LYS A 3 35.56 -7.83 32.36
CA LYS A 3 34.87 -9.13 32.18
C LYS A 3 34.01 -9.19 30.92
N ALA A 4 33.31 -8.11 30.57
CA ALA A 4 32.46 -8.04 29.36
C ALA A 4 33.30 -8.07 28.06
N LYS A 5 34.44 -7.38 28.04
CA LYS A 5 35.37 -7.40 26.89
C LYS A 5 35.99 -8.79 26.64
N LYS A 6 36.26 -9.55 27.74
CA LYS A 6 36.86 -10.91 27.64
C LYS A 6 35.85 -11.92 27.09
N HIS A 7 34.55 -11.78 27.45
CA HIS A 7 33.48 -12.67 26.97
C HIS A 7 33.15 -12.44 25.46
N SER A 8 33.20 -11.20 25.00
CA SER A 8 33.04 -10.83 23.59
C SER A 8 34.15 -11.37 22.69
N LYS A 9 35.43 -11.23 23.14
CA LYS A 9 36.58 -11.75 22.39
C LYS A 9 36.58 -13.28 22.28
N THR A 10 36.10 -14.00 23.30
CA THR A 10 36.03 -15.48 23.29
C THR A 10 34.93 -16.00 22.37
N LYS A 11 33.75 -15.35 22.33
CA LYS A 11 32.68 -15.68 21.37
C LYS A 11 33.12 -15.45 19.91
N ARG A 12 33.81 -14.36 19.65
CA ARG A 12 34.33 -14.00 18.30
C ARG A 12 35.40 -15.03 17.84
N ARG A 13 36.30 -15.46 18.73
CA ARG A 13 37.33 -16.49 18.41
C ARG A 13 36.69 -17.87 18.17
N LYS A 14 35.66 -18.28 18.91
CA LYS A 14 34.91 -19.51 18.67
C LYS A 14 34.16 -19.49 17.32
N GLY A 15 33.56 -18.39 16.94
CA GLY A 15 32.92 -18.21 15.66
C GLY A 15 33.86 -18.31 14.45
N LEU A 16 35.05 -17.69 14.57
CA LEU A 16 36.09 -17.76 13.54
C LEU A 16 36.70 -19.14 13.38
N LYS A 17 36.89 -19.89 14.48
CA LYS A 17 37.34 -21.30 14.43
C LYS A 17 36.30 -22.18 13.75
N ARG A 18 35.00 -22.01 14.07
CA ARG A 18 33.90 -22.75 13.46
C ARG A 18 33.75 -22.43 11.94
N TRP A 19 34.02 -21.19 11.53
CA TRP A 19 34.07 -20.80 10.12
C TRP A 19 35.19 -21.48 9.33
N LYS A 20 36.41 -21.55 9.89
CA LYS A 20 37.57 -22.19 9.26
C LYS A 20 37.39 -23.70 9.08
N GLN A 21 36.56 -24.36 9.90
CA GLN A 21 36.28 -25.80 9.87
C GLN A 21 35.19 -26.20 8.88
N LEU A 22 34.43 -25.20 8.33
CA LEU A 22 33.42 -25.49 7.33
C LEU A 22 34.07 -25.79 5.97
N ASN A 23 33.54 -26.81 5.30
CA ASN A 23 33.86 -27.06 3.88
C ASN A 23 33.31 -25.90 3.01
N PHE A 24 33.68 -25.87 1.73
CA PHE A 24 33.28 -24.83 0.80
C PHE A 24 31.75 -24.61 0.80
N PHE A 25 30.96 -25.67 0.67
CA PHE A 25 29.48 -25.60 0.66
C PHE A 25 28.91 -25.04 1.96
N GLY A 26 29.48 -25.42 3.10
CA GLY A 26 29.06 -24.89 4.41
C GLY A 26 29.34 -23.40 4.58
N LYS A 27 30.42 -22.88 3.98
CA LYS A 27 30.71 -21.45 3.95
C LYS A 27 29.72 -20.70 3.04
N VAL A 28 29.48 -21.18 1.84
CA VAL A 28 28.49 -20.61 0.88
C VAL A 28 27.09 -20.58 1.51
N TRP A 29 26.64 -21.70 2.06
CA TRP A 29 25.35 -21.80 2.73
C TRP A 29 25.19 -20.78 3.88
N ARG A 30 26.22 -20.62 4.68
CA ARG A 30 26.21 -19.65 5.78
C ARG A 30 26.17 -18.20 5.30
N VAL A 31 26.89 -17.87 4.22
CA VAL A 31 26.84 -16.52 3.60
C VAL A 31 25.43 -16.22 3.09
N ILE A 32 24.82 -17.19 2.39
CA ILE A 32 23.43 -17.06 1.90
C ILE A 32 22.48 -16.78 3.05
N TRP A 33 22.53 -17.58 4.13
CA TRP A 33 21.65 -17.40 5.29
C TRP A 33 21.88 -16.06 6.01
N VAL A 34 23.12 -15.65 6.16
CA VAL A 34 23.42 -14.32 6.74
C VAL A 34 22.88 -13.22 5.85
N GLY A 35 23.01 -13.33 4.52
CA GLY A 35 22.43 -12.41 3.56
C GLY A 35 20.90 -12.34 3.64
N VAL A 36 20.24 -13.50 3.73
CA VAL A 36 18.77 -13.59 3.89
C VAL A 36 18.33 -12.94 5.20
N LEU A 37 18.97 -13.25 6.31
CA LEU A 37 18.65 -12.65 7.61
C LEU A 37 18.91 -11.14 7.64
N ALA A 38 19.99 -10.68 7.01
CA ALA A 38 20.29 -9.26 6.87
C ALA A 38 19.23 -8.54 6.03
N LEU A 39 18.76 -9.15 4.93
CA LEU A 39 17.69 -8.63 4.10
C LEU A 39 16.39 -8.48 4.91
N PHE A 40 15.96 -9.54 5.61
CA PHE A 40 14.78 -9.47 6.47
C PHE A 40 14.94 -8.43 7.59
N GLY A 41 16.10 -8.39 8.24
CA GLY A 41 16.39 -7.35 9.24
C GLY A 41 16.29 -5.95 8.69
N PHE A 42 16.80 -5.72 7.49
CA PHE A 42 16.72 -4.45 6.79
C PHE A 42 15.26 -4.03 6.48
N THR A 43 14.44 -4.96 5.97
CA THR A 43 13.02 -4.67 5.68
C THR A 43 12.23 -4.33 6.95
N ILE A 44 12.49 -5.01 8.06
CA ILE A 44 11.87 -4.70 9.37
C ILE A 44 12.29 -3.31 9.84
N ILE A 45 13.59 -2.97 9.73
CA ILE A 45 14.10 -1.64 10.10
C ILE A 45 13.45 -0.55 9.24
N GLN A 46 13.29 -0.76 7.93
CA GLN A 46 12.58 0.19 7.05
C GLN A 46 11.14 0.42 7.52
N VAL A 47 10.40 -0.66 7.84
CA VAL A 47 9.01 -0.57 8.29
C VAL A 47 8.94 0.15 9.65
N LEU A 48 9.82 -0.16 10.60
CA LEU A 48 9.90 0.53 11.88
C LEU A 48 10.27 2.00 11.73
N PHE A 49 11.20 2.33 10.85
CA PHE A 49 11.56 3.72 10.56
C PHE A 49 10.36 4.48 9.99
N CYS A 50 9.69 3.94 8.97
CA CYS A 50 8.52 4.58 8.36
C CYS A 50 7.26 4.55 9.24
N SER A 51 7.23 3.81 10.36
CA SER A 51 6.16 3.93 11.35
C SER A 51 6.22 5.25 12.12
N LEU A 52 7.43 5.78 12.31
CA LEU A 52 7.70 7.00 13.08
C LEU A 52 7.96 8.22 12.17
N PHE A 53 8.59 8.00 11.03
CA PHE A 53 8.99 9.04 10.09
C PHE A 53 8.34 8.80 8.73
N ASN A 54 8.05 9.89 8.04
CA ASN A 54 7.49 9.79 6.70
C ASN A 54 8.60 9.51 5.69
N PRO A 55 8.37 8.60 4.71
CA PRO A 55 9.36 8.34 3.68
C PRO A 55 9.64 9.64 2.91
N PRO A 56 10.89 10.16 2.91
CA PRO A 56 11.20 11.42 2.25
C PRO A 56 11.04 11.34 0.73
N VAL A 57 11.32 10.17 0.17
CA VAL A 57 11.16 9.85 -1.26
C VAL A 57 10.68 8.42 -1.38
N THR A 58 9.80 8.15 -2.33
CA THR A 58 9.32 6.80 -2.63
C THR A 58 9.89 6.28 -3.94
N PRO A 59 9.96 4.95 -4.15
CA PRO A 59 10.38 4.38 -5.43
C PRO A 59 9.55 4.88 -6.63
N LEU A 60 8.26 5.17 -6.42
CA LEU A 60 7.41 5.77 -7.45
C LEU A 60 7.89 7.16 -7.85
N MET A 61 8.17 8.03 -6.86
CA MET A 61 8.66 9.40 -7.11
C MET A 61 9.95 9.39 -7.93
N VAL A 62 10.90 8.52 -7.55
CA VAL A 62 12.15 8.34 -8.30
C VAL A 62 11.87 7.89 -9.74
N GLN A 63 11.01 6.89 -9.92
CA GLN A 63 10.66 6.39 -11.25
C GLN A 63 10.00 7.49 -12.11
N ARG A 64 9.08 8.28 -11.55
CA ARG A 64 8.42 9.38 -12.26
C ARG A 64 9.39 10.47 -12.66
N PHE A 65 10.28 10.85 -11.75
CA PHE A 65 11.32 11.83 -12.07
C PHE A 65 12.16 11.41 -13.29
N PHE A 66 12.63 10.16 -13.31
CA PHE A 66 13.38 9.67 -14.48
C PHE A 66 12.52 9.59 -15.75
N GLN A 67 11.22 9.28 -15.64
CA GLN A 67 10.31 9.30 -16.78
C GLN A 67 10.10 10.71 -17.32
N GLN A 68 9.95 11.71 -16.47
CA GLN A 68 9.85 13.12 -16.88
C GLN A 68 11.13 13.62 -17.53
N VAL A 69 12.30 13.33 -16.93
CA VAL A 69 13.60 13.72 -17.51
C VAL A 69 13.87 13.06 -18.87
N SER A 70 13.38 11.84 -19.07
CA SER A 70 13.61 11.09 -20.31
C SER A 70 12.62 11.43 -21.43
N ASP A 71 11.60 12.21 -21.15
CA ASP A 71 10.51 12.56 -22.08
C ASP A 71 10.55 14.08 -22.31
N SER A 72 11.03 14.50 -23.47
CA SER A 72 11.17 15.93 -23.83
C SER A 72 9.86 16.69 -23.87
N ASP A 73 8.73 15.98 -24.02
CA ASP A 73 7.39 16.58 -24.11
C ASP A 73 6.75 16.79 -22.74
N ARG A 74 7.41 16.36 -21.65
CA ARG A 74 6.93 16.48 -20.26
C ARG A 74 7.76 17.51 -19.49
N SER A 75 7.06 18.37 -18.76
CA SER A 75 7.70 19.22 -17.75
C SER A 75 8.09 18.41 -16.52
N ILE A 76 9.25 18.75 -15.95
CA ILE A 76 9.65 18.19 -14.65
C ILE A 76 8.78 18.86 -13.58
N ASN A 77 7.94 18.08 -12.92
CA ASN A 77 7.12 18.52 -11.80
C ASN A 77 7.33 17.63 -10.58
N PHE A 78 7.47 18.24 -9.40
CA PHE A 78 7.59 17.54 -8.13
C PHE A 78 6.97 18.40 -7.03
N GLU A 79 5.67 18.21 -6.82
CA GLU A 79 4.90 18.86 -5.76
C GLU A 79 4.62 17.85 -4.65
N ARG A 80 4.97 18.22 -3.43
CA ARG A 80 4.74 17.39 -2.26
C ARG A 80 4.77 18.21 -0.99
N ASP A 81 3.66 18.19 -0.27
CA ASP A 81 3.55 18.71 1.09
C ASP A 81 3.02 17.60 2.00
N TYR A 82 3.68 17.43 3.13
CA TYR A 82 3.29 16.44 4.12
C TYR A 82 2.46 17.08 5.22
N VAL A 83 1.29 16.49 5.51
CA VAL A 83 0.40 16.91 6.59
C VAL A 83 0.02 15.73 7.50
N SER A 84 -0.19 16.03 8.79
CA SER A 84 -0.73 15.06 9.73
C SER A 84 -2.11 14.59 9.30
N ILE A 85 -2.50 13.37 9.66
CA ILE A 85 -3.85 12.85 9.42
C ILE A 85 -4.93 13.74 10.03
N ASP A 86 -4.62 14.43 11.15
CA ASP A 86 -5.54 15.31 11.84
C ASP A 86 -5.73 16.67 11.10
N ASP A 87 -4.87 16.98 10.13
CA ASP A 87 -4.96 18.11 9.21
C ASP A 87 -5.44 17.70 7.80
N ILE A 88 -6.00 16.50 7.67
CA ILE A 88 -6.66 16.04 6.46
C ILE A 88 -8.16 15.97 6.68
N SER A 89 -8.94 16.51 5.74
CA SER A 89 -10.41 16.47 5.81
C SER A 89 -10.91 15.03 6.00
N PRO A 90 -11.78 14.78 6.98
CA PRO A 90 -12.46 13.49 7.13
C PRO A 90 -13.22 13.07 5.86
N ASN A 91 -13.62 14.04 5.04
CA ASN A 91 -14.25 13.77 3.76
C ASN A 91 -13.31 13.03 2.81
N LEU A 92 -12.01 13.42 2.75
CA LEU A 92 -11.04 12.76 1.89
C LEU A 92 -10.72 11.35 2.39
N ILE A 93 -10.51 11.19 3.70
CA ILE A 93 -10.28 9.89 4.33
C ILE A 93 -11.40 8.91 3.97
N ASN A 94 -12.67 9.35 4.12
CA ASN A 94 -13.83 8.54 3.78
C ASN A 94 -13.94 8.25 2.27
N ALA A 95 -13.74 9.27 1.43
CA ALA A 95 -13.85 9.11 -0.02
C ALA A 95 -12.84 8.09 -0.54
N VAL A 96 -11.60 8.15 -0.04
CA VAL A 96 -10.52 7.24 -0.42
C VAL A 96 -10.80 5.83 0.08
N ALA A 97 -11.20 5.66 1.34
CA ALA A 97 -11.55 4.34 1.87
C ALA A 97 -12.71 3.67 1.13
N ILE A 98 -13.68 4.46 0.67
CA ILE A 98 -14.80 3.98 -0.14
C ILE A 98 -14.37 3.63 -1.56
N SER A 99 -13.52 4.48 -2.18
CA SER A 99 -13.03 4.28 -3.54
C SER A 99 -12.16 3.03 -3.66
N GLU A 100 -11.19 2.87 -2.74
CA GLU A 100 -10.13 1.88 -2.83
C GLU A 100 -10.45 0.58 -2.09
N ASP A 101 -11.06 0.67 -0.89
CA ASP A 101 -11.38 -0.49 -0.05
C ASP A 101 -12.89 -0.79 0.06
N GLY A 102 -13.70 -0.13 -0.76
CA GLY A 102 -15.15 -0.36 -0.75
C GLY A 102 -15.86 0.03 0.54
N GLY A 103 -15.23 0.82 1.41
CA GLY A 103 -15.72 1.21 2.74
C GLY A 103 -15.36 0.20 3.84
N LEU A 104 -14.54 -0.81 3.55
CA LEU A 104 -14.18 -1.88 4.50
C LEU A 104 -12.76 -1.72 5.07
N TYR A 105 -12.15 -0.53 4.95
CA TYR A 105 -10.78 -0.27 5.37
C TYR A 105 -10.50 -0.64 6.83
N MET A 106 -11.41 -0.30 7.74
CA MET A 106 -11.28 -0.60 9.17
C MET A 106 -11.53 -2.07 9.55
N TYR A 107 -12.08 -2.85 8.62
CA TYR A 107 -12.56 -4.21 8.92
C TYR A 107 -11.55 -5.30 8.55
N HIS A 108 -10.76 -5.14 7.49
CA HIS A 108 -9.80 -6.14 7.02
C HIS A 108 -8.38 -5.91 7.54
N HIS A 109 -7.56 -6.96 7.55
CA HIS A 109 -6.14 -6.93 7.91
C HIS A 109 -5.25 -6.89 6.65
N GLY A 110 -5.37 -5.82 5.87
CA GLY A 110 -4.54 -5.57 4.69
C GLY A 110 -4.98 -6.26 3.40
N PHE A 111 -5.88 -7.24 3.45
CA PHE A 111 -6.32 -7.99 2.27
C PHE A 111 -7.84 -8.06 2.17
N ALA A 112 -8.38 -7.75 0.99
CA ALA A 112 -9.79 -7.91 0.65
C ALA A 112 -9.95 -9.10 -0.30
N TYR A 113 -10.04 -10.31 0.23
CA TYR A 113 -10.02 -11.54 -0.55
C TYR A 113 -11.20 -11.63 -1.53
N LYS A 114 -12.35 -11.10 -1.19
CA LYS A 114 -13.51 -10.99 -2.09
C LYS A 114 -13.17 -10.18 -3.36
N ASN A 115 -12.41 -9.09 -3.22
CA ASN A 115 -11.95 -8.30 -4.35
C ASN A 115 -10.87 -9.05 -5.14
N LEU A 116 -10.01 -9.80 -4.46
CA LEU A 116 -9.01 -10.67 -5.10
C LEU A 116 -9.67 -11.77 -5.93
N LYS A 117 -10.74 -12.42 -5.43
CA LYS A 117 -11.53 -13.40 -6.19
C LYS A 117 -12.08 -12.79 -7.49
N LYS A 118 -12.70 -11.61 -7.40
CA LYS A 118 -13.22 -10.89 -8.58
C LYS A 118 -12.11 -10.54 -9.56
N ALA A 119 -10.98 -10.01 -9.07
CA ALA A 119 -9.83 -9.66 -9.91
C ALA A 119 -9.24 -10.91 -10.60
N TYR A 120 -9.18 -12.04 -9.91
CA TYR A 120 -8.74 -13.32 -10.48
C TYR A 120 -9.66 -13.81 -11.61
N ILE A 121 -10.97 -13.81 -11.38
CA ILE A 121 -11.97 -14.18 -12.40
C ILE A 121 -11.86 -13.28 -13.63
N ASN A 122 -11.79 -11.96 -13.43
CA ASN A 122 -11.65 -11.00 -14.53
C ASN A 122 -10.36 -11.20 -15.34
N ALA A 123 -9.24 -11.44 -14.65
CA ALA A 123 -7.96 -11.73 -15.29
C ALA A 123 -8.01 -13.01 -16.15
N ARG A 124 -8.70 -14.04 -15.66
CA ARG A 124 -8.91 -15.30 -16.39
C ARG A 124 -9.84 -15.12 -17.60
N ALA A 125 -10.80 -14.22 -17.51
CA ALA A 125 -11.72 -13.88 -18.59
C ALA A 125 -11.12 -12.90 -19.62
N GLY A 126 -9.83 -12.52 -19.49
CA GLY A 126 -9.19 -11.55 -20.38
C GLY A 126 -9.69 -10.11 -20.24
N LYS A 127 -10.50 -9.83 -19.20
CA LYS A 127 -10.98 -8.49 -18.89
C LYS A 127 -9.87 -7.66 -18.23
N GLU A 128 -9.99 -6.33 -18.32
CA GLU A 128 -9.02 -5.43 -17.68
C GLU A 128 -8.82 -5.75 -16.19
N ARG A 129 -7.55 -5.80 -15.77
CA ARG A 129 -7.17 -6.04 -14.39
C ARG A 129 -7.41 -4.78 -13.58
N GLY A 130 -8.51 -4.72 -12.82
CA GLY A 130 -8.84 -3.59 -11.96
C GLY A 130 -9.24 -3.99 -10.56
N GLY A 131 -8.85 -3.18 -9.57
CA GLY A 131 -9.56 -3.04 -8.29
C GLY A 131 -9.43 -4.14 -7.24
N GLY A 132 -8.34 -4.91 -7.22
CA GLY A 132 -8.15 -5.97 -6.20
C GLY A 132 -7.22 -5.62 -5.03
N SER A 133 -6.46 -4.52 -5.11
CA SER A 133 -5.51 -4.12 -4.08
C SER A 133 -6.13 -3.14 -3.09
N THR A 134 -5.86 -3.33 -1.79
CA THR A 134 -6.31 -2.46 -0.71
C THR A 134 -5.40 -1.25 -0.53
N ILE A 135 -5.83 -0.27 0.27
CA ILE A 135 -5.01 0.88 0.68
C ILE A 135 -3.70 0.39 1.32
N SER A 136 -3.75 -0.61 2.20
CA SER A 136 -2.55 -1.16 2.84
C SER A 136 -1.58 -1.77 1.83
N GLN A 137 -2.07 -2.52 0.83
CA GLN A 137 -1.25 -3.06 -0.24
C GLN A 137 -0.66 -1.96 -1.13
N GLN A 138 -1.43 -0.92 -1.42
CA GLN A 138 -0.95 0.23 -2.18
C GLN A 138 0.11 1.02 -1.40
N THR A 139 -0.08 1.22 -0.09
CA THR A 139 0.91 1.86 0.80
C THR A 139 2.21 1.08 0.81
N ALA A 140 2.14 -0.24 1.06
CA ALA A 140 3.30 -1.12 1.05
C ALA A 140 4.07 -1.06 -0.29
N LYS A 141 3.34 -1.12 -1.41
CA LYS A 141 3.93 -0.99 -2.74
C LYS A 141 4.62 0.36 -2.93
N ASN A 142 3.94 1.46 -2.63
CA ASN A 142 4.44 2.81 -2.90
C ASN A 142 5.62 3.18 -2.02
N CYS A 143 5.64 2.75 -0.74
CA CYS A 143 6.74 3.02 0.19
C CYS A 143 8.00 2.23 -0.13
N PHE A 144 7.88 0.95 -0.50
CA PHE A 144 9.01 0.02 -0.43
C PHE A 144 9.37 -0.65 -1.76
N LEU A 145 8.51 -0.60 -2.78
CA LEU A 145 8.69 -1.41 -3.97
C LEU A 145 8.67 -0.59 -5.28
N PRO A 146 9.45 -1.00 -6.27
CA PRO A 146 9.40 -0.38 -7.60
C PRO A 146 8.06 -0.70 -8.30
N HIS A 147 7.63 0.20 -9.19
CA HIS A 147 6.40 0.06 -9.96
C HIS A 147 6.58 -0.84 -11.21
N THR A 148 7.12 -2.04 -11.01
CA THR A 148 7.24 -3.06 -12.05
C THR A 148 6.11 -4.09 -11.97
N ARG A 149 5.81 -4.76 -13.07
CA ARG A 149 4.80 -5.83 -13.11
C ARG A 149 5.50 -7.18 -13.02
N SER A 150 5.57 -7.76 -11.82
CA SER A 150 6.08 -9.12 -11.63
C SER A 150 5.37 -9.83 -10.47
N VAL A 151 5.36 -11.16 -10.52
CA VAL A 151 4.80 -12.00 -9.44
C VAL A 151 5.61 -11.84 -8.16
N TRP A 152 6.93 -11.75 -8.27
CA TRP A 152 7.84 -11.55 -7.13
C TRP A 152 7.60 -10.22 -6.43
N ARG A 153 7.39 -9.15 -7.21
CA ARG A 153 7.00 -7.85 -6.64
C ARG A 153 5.66 -7.96 -5.89
N LYS A 154 4.67 -8.71 -6.42
CA LYS A 154 3.38 -8.88 -5.74
C LYS A 154 3.50 -9.71 -4.46
N ALA A 155 4.39 -10.70 -4.43
CA ALA A 155 4.72 -11.43 -3.20
C ALA A 155 5.39 -10.52 -2.16
N ALA A 156 6.35 -9.68 -2.57
CA ALA A 156 6.97 -8.69 -1.69
C ALA A 156 5.96 -7.65 -1.18
N GLU A 157 5.02 -7.21 -2.03
CA GLU A 157 3.90 -6.33 -1.61
C GLU A 157 3.07 -6.98 -0.50
N ALA A 158 2.71 -8.26 -0.66
CA ALA A 158 1.97 -8.98 0.38
C ALA A 158 2.77 -9.09 1.69
N TYR A 159 4.07 -9.37 1.62
CA TYR A 159 4.96 -9.40 2.77
C TYR A 159 4.99 -8.06 3.51
N TYR A 160 5.25 -6.95 2.80
CA TYR A 160 5.25 -5.63 3.41
C TYR A 160 3.87 -5.21 3.93
N THR A 161 2.79 -5.64 3.27
CA THR A 161 1.42 -5.40 3.76
C THR A 161 1.20 -6.01 5.14
N VAL A 162 1.64 -7.26 5.36
CA VAL A 162 1.57 -7.91 6.68
C VAL A 162 2.39 -7.12 7.70
N LEU A 163 3.60 -6.69 7.35
CA LEU A 163 4.46 -5.94 8.28
C LEU A 163 3.83 -4.60 8.68
N ILE A 164 3.34 -3.80 7.73
CA ILE A 164 2.75 -2.49 8.07
C ILE A 164 1.44 -2.62 8.83
N GLU A 165 0.60 -3.61 8.52
CA GLU A 165 -0.64 -3.87 9.29
C GLU A 165 -0.35 -4.29 10.73
N THR A 166 0.76 -5.01 10.96
CA THR A 166 1.17 -5.44 12.29
C THR A 166 1.79 -4.31 13.11
N VAL A 167 2.54 -3.40 12.46
CA VAL A 167 3.38 -2.41 13.15
C VAL A 167 2.73 -1.02 13.19
N TRP A 168 2.08 -0.56 12.10
CA TRP A 168 1.65 0.85 11.99
C TRP A 168 0.22 1.11 12.48
N GLY A 169 -0.68 0.16 12.33
CA GLY A 169 -2.12 0.36 12.53
C GLY A 169 -2.77 1.20 11.44
N LYS A 170 -4.09 1.22 11.42
CA LYS A 170 -4.91 1.82 10.35
C LYS A 170 -4.71 3.33 10.20
N LYS A 171 -4.66 4.09 11.32
CA LYS A 171 -4.47 5.54 11.29
C LYS A 171 -3.17 5.91 10.57
N ARG A 172 -2.06 5.25 10.93
CA ARG A 172 -0.75 5.53 10.33
C ARG A 172 -0.65 5.08 8.87
N ILE A 173 -1.25 3.94 8.52
CA ILE A 173 -1.29 3.47 7.12
C ILE A 173 -2.03 4.47 6.24
N MET A 174 -3.20 4.98 6.67
CA MET A 174 -3.97 5.98 5.94
C MET A 174 -3.22 7.30 5.82
N GLU A 175 -2.59 7.77 6.90
CA GLU A 175 -1.77 8.98 6.89
C GLU A 175 -0.65 8.89 5.88
N CYS A 176 0.13 7.80 5.93
CA CYS A 176 1.20 7.57 4.99
C CYS A 176 0.68 7.50 3.54
N TYR A 177 -0.38 6.74 3.31
CA TYR A 177 -1.02 6.60 2.00
C TYR A 177 -1.37 7.96 1.39
N LEU A 178 -2.13 8.78 2.13
CA LEU A 178 -2.62 10.07 1.66
C LEU A 178 -1.50 11.08 1.40
N ASN A 179 -0.32 10.87 1.99
CA ASN A 179 0.84 11.74 1.81
C ASN A 179 1.82 11.29 0.72
N ILE A 180 1.67 10.05 0.19
CA ILE A 180 2.62 9.53 -0.83
C ILE A 180 1.97 9.15 -2.15
N ILE A 181 0.64 9.01 -2.18
CA ILE A 181 -0.05 8.60 -3.40
C ILE A 181 0.00 9.73 -4.45
N GLU A 182 0.13 9.34 -5.72
CA GLU A 182 0.15 10.25 -6.85
C GLU A 182 -1.29 10.66 -7.23
N PHE A 183 -1.58 11.95 -7.26
CA PHE A 183 -2.85 12.53 -7.67
C PHE A 183 -2.81 13.18 -9.05
N GLY A 184 -1.61 13.43 -9.56
CA GLY A 184 -1.33 14.01 -10.88
C GLY A 184 0.12 13.76 -11.24
N ASP A 185 0.55 14.17 -12.44
CA ASP A 185 1.94 14.00 -12.88
C ASP A 185 2.90 14.80 -12.00
N GLY A 186 3.64 14.10 -11.14
CA GLY A 186 4.55 14.73 -10.18
C GLY A 186 3.88 15.40 -8.98
N ILE A 187 2.57 15.18 -8.77
CA ILE A 187 1.81 15.71 -7.62
C ILE A 187 1.57 14.59 -6.63
N TYR A 188 2.25 14.64 -5.49
CA TYR A 188 2.23 13.61 -4.47
C TYR A 188 1.65 14.11 -3.16
N GLY A 189 0.72 13.35 -2.61
CA GLY A 189 0.06 13.66 -1.37
C GLY A 189 -1.15 14.58 -1.52
N CYS A 190 -2.04 14.48 -0.53
CA CYS A 190 -3.33 15.15 -0.57
C CYS A 190 -3.24 16.67 -0.38
N GLU A 191 -2.25 17.17 0.38
CA GLU A 191 -2.08 18.62 0.56
C GLU A 191 -1.62 19.26 -0.74
N ALA A 192 -0.56 18.74 -1.37
CA ALA A 192 -0.10 19.24 -2.66
C ALA A 192 -1.21 19.16 -3.72
N ALA A 193 -1.98 18.06 -3.74
CA ALA A 193 -3.10 17.93 -4.66
C ALA A 193 -4.23 18.93 -4.38
N SER A 194 -4.56 19.19 -3.11
CA SER A 194 -5.57 20.18 -2.74
C SER A 194 -5.17 21.58 -3.14
N GLN A 195 -3.94 21.97 -2.84
CA GLN A 195 -3.39 23.27 -3.23
C GLN A 195 -3.34 23.44 -4.75
N HIS A 196 -2.87 22.41 -5.47
CA HIS A 196 -2.74 22.44 -6.92
C HIS A 196 -4.09 22.57 -7.65
N TYR A 197 -5.08 21.78 -7.23
CA TYR A 197 -6.37 21.70 -7.96
C TYR A 197 -7.45 22.62 -7.41
N PHE A 198 -7.43 22.96 -6.13
CA PHE A 198 -8.50 23.70 -5.45
C PHE A 198 -8.04 24.94 -4.71
N HIS A 199 -6.72 25.19 -4.61
CA HIS A 199 -6.11 26.38 -4.01
C HIS A 199 -6.44 26.60 -2.52
N HIS A 200 -6.64 25.50 -1.78
CA HIS A 200 -6.82 25.51 -0.33
C HIS A 200 -6.29 24.23 0.32
N SER A 201 -6.21 24.23 1.66
CA SER A 201 -5.68 23.11 2.43
C SER A 201 -6.51 21.83 2.28
N ALA A 202 -5.84 20.67 2.34
CA ALA A 202 -6.50 19.36 2.40
C ALA A 202 -7.44 19.20 3.59
N LYS A 203 -7.28 20.01 4.65
CA LYS A 203 -8.17 20.07 5.81
C LYS A 203 -9.57 20.57 5.44
N ASP A 204 -9.66 21.48 4.49
CA ASP A 204 -10.87 22.18 4.11
C ASP A 204 -11.63 21.54 2.94
N LEU A 205 -11.12 20.40 2.43
CA LEU A 205 -11.74 19.70 1.30
C LEU A 205 -13.21 19.37 1.59
N SER A 206 -14.08 19.88 0.71
CA SER A 206 -15.50 19.55 0.69
C SER A 206 -15.72 18.07 0.30
N LYS A 207 -16.93 17.55 0.54
CA LYS A 207 -17.29 16.18 0.10
C LYS A 207 -17.12 15.99 -1.40
N ARG A 208 -17.36 17.03 -2.19
CA ARG A 208 -17.27 16.98 -3.65
C ARG A 208 -15.82 16.91 -4.10
N GLU A 209 -14.97 17.77 -3.61
CA GLU A 209 -13.52 17.82 -3.91
C GLU A 209 -12.82 16.55 -3.45
N ALA A 210 -13.10 16.09 -2.24
CA ALA A 210 -12.61 14.82 -1.72
C ALA A 210 -12.98 13.62 -2.62
N ALA A 211 -14.23 13.57 -3.10
CA ALA A 211 -14.67 12.53 -4.01
C ALA A 211 -14.02 12.65 -5.41
N LEU A 212 -13.75 13.86 -5.89
CA LEU A 212 -13.02 14.09 -7.12
C LEU A 212 -11.57 13.61 -7.01
N LEU A 213 -10.84 13.97 -5.94
CA LEU A 213 -9.48 13.46 -5.69
C LEU A 213 -9.46 11.93 -5.61
N ALA A 214 -10.36 11.33 -4.83
CA ALA A 214 -10.44 9.87 -4.72
C ALA A 214 -10.77 9.20 -6.08
N SER A 215 -11.50 9.89 -6.95
CA SER A 215 -11.83 9.39 -8.28
C SER A 215 -10.63 9.37 -9.25
N CYS A 216 -9.61 10.19 -9.01
CA CYS A 216 -8.41 10.28 -9.84
C CYS A 216 -7.43 9.13 -9.60
N LEU A 217 -7.43 8.52 -8.41
CA LEU A 217 -6.42 7.54 -7.98
C LEU A 217 -6.17 6.38 -8.96
N PRO A 218 -7.16 5.83 -9.67
CA PRO A 218 -6.90 4.75 -10.64
C PRO A 218 -6.12 5.20 -11.87
N THR A 219 -6.22 6.48 -12.26
CA THR A 219 -5.60 7.04 -13.47
C THR A 219 -5.08 8.46 -13.22
N PRO A 220 -4.14 8.69 -12.28
CA PRO A 220 -3.77 10.03 -11.84
C PRO A 220 -3.18 10.88 -12.97
N LEU A 221 -2.42 10.29 -13.88
CA LEU A 221 -1.79 11.01 -15.00
C LEU A 221 -2.77 11.48 -16.11
N ARG A 222 -4.02 10.99 -16.08
CA ARG A 222 -5.03 11.27 -17.10
C ARG A 222 -6.25 12.00 -16.54
N SER A 223 -6.27 12.22 -15.24
CA SER A 223 -7.40 12.78 -14.51
C SER A 223 -7.09 14.18 -14.04
N ASN A 224 -8.03 15.11 -14.21
CA ASN A 224 -7.91 16.46 -13.66
C ASN A 224 -9.13 16.74 -12.77
N PRO A 225 -8.95 16.80 -11.43
CA PRO A 225 -10.05 17.06 -10.51
C PRO A 225 -10.61 18.49 -10.60
N ALA A 226 -9.80 19.49 -11.00
CA ALA A 226 -10.26 20.86 -11.18
C ALA A 226 -11.18 21.00 -12.41
N HIS A 227 -10.92 20.20 -13.47
CA HIS A 227 -11.71 20.16 -14.70
C HIS A 227 -12.18 18.72 -14.99
N PRO A 228 -13.10 18.17 -14.16
CA PRO A 228 -13.46 16.78 -14.22
C PRO A 228 -14.23 16.41 -15.49
N SER A 229 -13.79 15.37 -16.18
CA SER A 229 -14.54 14.77 -17.27
C SER A 229 -15.90 14.24 -16.78
N ARG A 230 -16.82 13.95 -17.73
CA ARG A 230 -18.11 13.33 -17.39
C ARG A 230 -17.95 12.01 -16.63
N TYR A 231 -16.97 11.20 -17.01
CA TYR A 231 -16.63 9.95 -16.31
C TYR A 231 -16.19 10.22 -14.88
N LEU A 232 -15.23 11.15 -14.69
CA LEU A 232 -14.70 11.49 -13.37
C LEU A 232 -15.80 12.05 -12.45
N SER A 233 -16.63 12.95 -12.98
CA SER A 233 -17.78 13.50 -12.27
C SER A 233 -18.79 12.44 -11.83
N GLY A 234 -19.11 11.49 -12.71
CA GLY A 234 -20.01 10.37 -12.40
C GLY A 234 -19.45 9.44 -11.31
N ARG A 235 -18.14 9.13 -11.39
CA ARG A 235 -17.44 8.36 -10.35
C ARG A 235 -17.44 9.09 -9.02
N ALA A 236 -17.13 10.38 -8.99
CA ALA A 236 -17.17 11.21 -7.79
C ALA A 236 -18.57 11.25 -7.16
N SER A 237 -19.63 11.39 -7.96
CA SER A 237 -21.02 11.34 -7.47
C SER A 237 -21.36 9.99 -6.84
N THR A 238 -20.87 8.88 -7.42
CA THR A 238 -21.04 7.55 -6.84
C THR A 238 -20.32 7.43 -5.49
N ILE A 239 -19.09 7.94 -5.37
CA ILE A 239 -18.34 7.96 -4.10
C ILE A 239 -19.08 8.80 -3.06
N GLN A 240 -19.52 10.02 -3.41
CA GLN A 240 -20.27 10.89 -2.49
C GLN A 240 -21.55 10.22 -1.97
N HIS A 241 -22.31 9.55 -2.84
CA HIS A 241 -23.51 8.82 -2.45
C HIS A 241 -23.16 7.73 -1.42
N ARG A 242 -22.11 6.96 -1.69
CA ARG A 242 -21.65 5.89 -0.79
C ARG A 242 -21.12 6.43 0.55
N MET A 243 -20.53 7.62 0.59
CA MET A 243 -20.09 8.25 1.85
C MET A 243 -21.25 8.44 2.86
N GLY A 244 -22.48 8.60 2.35
CA GLY A 244 -23.66 8.67 3.20
C GLY A 244 -24.01 7.36 3.92
N TYR A 245 -23.65 6.20 3.34
CA TYR A 245 -23.96 4.89 3.93
C TYR A 245 -22.91 4.38 4.91
N TYR A 246 -21.63 4.65 4.64
CA TYR A 246 -20.54 4.09 5.45
C TYR A 246 -20.18 4.93 6.67
N GLY A 247 -20.68 6.17 6.74
CA GLY A 247 -20.34 7.09 7.82
C GLY A 247 -18.89 7.56 7.79
N LYS A 248 -18.46 8.21 8.85
CA LYS A 248 -17.08 8.68 9.00
C LYS A 248 -16.19 7.56 9.56
N ILE A 249 -14.97 7.48 9.07
CA ILE A 249 -13.95 6.59 9.66
C ILE A 249 -13.54 7.20 11.00
N ASP A 250 -13.56 6.35 12.01
CA ASP A 250 -13.10 6.64 13.35
C ASP A 250 -11.97 5.63 13.67
N PHE A 251 -10.75 6.14 13.75
CA PHE A 251 -9.57 5.31 13.99
C PHE A 251 -9.42 4.86 15.44
N ASP A 252 -10.12 5.51 16.37
CA ASP A 252 -10.08 5.18 17.79
C ASP A 252 -11.07 4.06 18.14
N LYS A 253 -11.98 3.74 17.22
CA LYS A 253 -12.94 2.65 17.36
C LYS A 253 -12.23 1.31 17.43
N LYS A 254 -12.50 0.56 18.49
CA LYS A 254 -12.03 -0.83 18.60
C LYS A 254 -12.79 -1.74 17.66
N ARG A 255 -12.17 -2.88 17.31
CA ARG A 255 -12.76 -3.84 16.36
C ARG A 255 -14.16 -4.30 16.80
N GLU A 256 -14.36 -4.50 18.10
CA GLU A 256 -15.62 -4.95 18.70
C GLU A 256 -16.77 -3.91 18.55
N GLU A 257 -16.43 -2.64 18.36
CA GLU A 257 -17.37 -1.54 18.18
C GLU A 257 -17.75 -1.31 16.70
N LEU A 258 -17.07 -2.02 15.79
CA LEU A 258 -17.37 -1.97 14.37
C LEU A 258 -18.67 -2.73 14.07
N ASN A 259 -19.30 -2.41 12.93
CA ASN A 259 -20.56 -3.04 12.55
C ASN A 259 -20.41 -4.57 12.39
N PRO A 260 -21.12 -5.38 13.19
CA PRO A 260 -20.96 -6.84 13.21
C PRO A 260 -21.22 -7.51 11.85
N LYS A 261 -22.10 -6.93 11.04
CA LYS A 261 -22.40 -7.44 9.69
C LYS A 261 -21.19 -7.40 8.79
N TYR A 262 -20.42 -6.31 8.82
CA TYR A 262 -19.23 -6.15 7.99
C TYR A 262 -18.06 -6.94 8.56
N LEU A 263 -17.93 -7.03 9.88
CA LEU A 263 -16.95 -7.89 10.54
C LEU A 263 -17.11 -9.34 10.11
N LYS A 264 -18.31 -9.89 10.27
CA LYS A 264 -18.62 -11.26 9.86
C LYS A 264 -18.28 -11.51 8.39
N MET A 265 -18.66 -10.59 7.50
CA MET A 265 -18.38 -10.70 6.07
C MET A 265 -16.88 -10.75 5.77
N VAL A 266 -16.05 -9.99 6.51
CA VAL A 266 -14.60 -9.96 6.31
C VAL A 266 -13.93 -11.17 6.97
N ASP A 267 -14.37 -11.60 8.13
CA ASP A 267 -13.81 -12.75 8.85
C ASP A 267 -14.06 -14.08 8.12
N GLU A 268 -15.23 -14.21 7.45
CA GLU A 268 -15.53 -15.35 6.57
C GLU A 268 -14.70 -15.32 5.28
N ASP A 269 -14.24 -14.15 4.82
CA ASP A 269 -13.46 -13.97 3.60
C ASP A 269 -11.94 -13.86 3.94
N ASN A 270 -11.35 -14.97 4.35
CA ASN A 270 -9.97 -15.07 4.78
C ASN A 270 -9.07 -15.79 3.75
N LEU A 271 -7.75 -15.85 4.03
CA LEU A 271 -6.78 -16.51 3.15
C LEU A 271 -7.13 -17.98 2.87
N PHE A 272 -7.57 -18.71 3.89
CA PHE A 272 -7.90 -20.13 3.74
C PHE A 272 -9.09 -20.33 2.81
N THR A 273 -10.18 -19.59 3.01
CA THR A 273 -11.36 -19.63 2.13
C THR A 273 -11.02 -19.15 0.71
N PHE A 274 -10.11 -18.21 0.57
CA PHE A 274 -9.62 -17.77 -0.75
C PHE A 274 -8.84 -18.87 -1.47
N LEU A 275 -7.90 -19.52 -0.79
CA LEU A 275 -7.10 -20.60 -1.38
C LEU A 275 -7.95 -21.81 -1.76
N SER A 276 -8.86 -22.23 -0.88
CA SER A 276 -9.79 -23.34 -1.16
C SER A 276 -10.66 -23.03 -2.39
N TRP A 277 -11.23 -21.84 -2.45
CA TRP A 277 -11.99 -21.38 -3.61
C TRP A 277 -11.13 -21.36 -4.88
N MET A 278 -9.87 -20.89 -4.81
CA MET A 278 -8.99 -20.81 -5.96
C MET A 278 -8.66 -22.20 -6.54
N ILE A 279 -8.45 -23.19 -5.66
CA ILE A 279 -8.21 -24.59 -6.08
C ILE A 279 -9.44 -25.14 -6.79
N GLU A 280 -10.63 -24.97 -6.21
CA GLU A 280 -11.90 -25.42 -6.77
C GLU A 280 -12.20 -24.74 -8.11
N TYR A 281 -12.08 -23.43 -8.17
CA TYR A 281 -12.27 -22.64 -9.39
C TYR A 281 -11.36 -23.10 -10.53
N ASN A 282 -10.06 -23.37 -10.26
CA ASN A 282 -9.13 -23.85 -11.29
C ASN A 282 -9.41 -25.28 -11.74
N ARG A 283 -9.99 -26.13 -10.87
CA ARG A 283 -10.43 -27.49 -11.22
C ARG A 283 -11.61 -27.45 -12.18
N GLU A 284 -12.58 -26.55 -11.91
CA GLU A 284 -13.78 -26.39 -12.75
C GLU A 284 -13.51 -25.63 -14.05
N HIS A 285 -12.53 -24.74 -14.05
CA HIS A 285 -12.17 -23.90 -15.18
C HIS A 285 -10.69 -24.09 -15.56
N PRO A 286 -10.28 -25.26 -16.09
CA PRO A 286 -8.90 -25.52 -16.45
C PRO A 286 -8.43 -24.49 -17.49
N SER A 287 -7.19 -23.98 -17.31
CA SER A 287 -6.60 -23.09 -18.30
C SER A 287 -6.42 -23.86 -19.61
N LYS A 288 -7.00 -23.37 -20.70
CA LYS A 288 -6.66 -23.87 -22.03
C LYS A 288 -5.14 -23.70 -22.18
N LYS A 289 -4.42 -24.82 -22.23
CA LYS A 289 -2.99 -24.81 -22.58
C LYS A 289 -2.86 -24.14 -23.96
N LYS A 290 -2.16 -23.02 -24.00
CA LYS A 290 -1.69 -22.44 -25.27
C LYS A 290 -0.51 -23.23 -25.75
#